data_a96b5e421110ed3a89c802e6f2679510
#
_entry.id   a96b5e421110ed3a89c802e6f2679510
#
_cell.length_a   1.000
_cell.length_b   1.000
_cell.length_c   1.000
_cell.angle_alpha   90.00
_cell.angle_beta   90.00
_cell.angle_gamma   90.00
#
_symmetry.space_group_name_H-M   'P 1'
#
loop_
_entity.id
_entity.type
_entity.pdbx_description
1 polymer ?
#
loop_
_entity_poly.entity_id
_entity_poly.type
_entity_poly.pdbx_seq_one_letter_code
_entity_poly.pdbx_strand_id
1 'polypeptide(L)'
;MKRMMVSVFALLFLFGSVASASIPAGDALVFEGTASEVGKMWGEINKDSIVKAFNAFLARAEGKEEQLRNFAKLSIELSRNINCSYWIDELNAIADTVGIDRELYIAFTFGRYRDLALLYKGVGCTSFAITSPATKNGQIIFHKTRETAPDLQAGYLKRIVGVQGAERQPYKFFGEMGTADTGVSFFVNEKGLAGAADVPVQWQNRECYVGAYEGDLPLVDPPKYDGFMNHYVPRYIAEHCKDVDEARETLHSFVEKGYIASGKWGTNYLFVDARGKILQIADDCYKIVEEQIDPALKHGDKSYKGIYFTVHRENDYGTPEDALVAHYGNITLELANSPKVSKHPAMWNFARAQSSATILIDPEHPEILTTVFVTLPAFGYSIPFLMGANATPRALVDGSVYSVQKESFRYSEFYEAGVNDEWRFFIHGIRDKAAKGEDVTQALNENFLKMVNMILSMNK
;
A
#
# COMPACT_ATOMS: atom_id res chain seq x y z
N MET A 1 -4.33 21.63 -38.28
CA MET A 1 -5.02 20.49 -37.70
C MET A 1 -4.80 20.35 -36.15
N LYS A 2 -3.58 20.47 -35.56
CA LYS A 2 -3.35 20.36 -34.11
C LYS A 2 -4.08 21.42 -33.26
N ARG A 3 -4.29 22.64 -33.71
CA ARG A 3 -4.98 23.71 -32.93
C ARG A 3 -6.51 23.56 -32.89
N MET A 4 -7.10 22.82 -33.83
CA MET A 4 -8.54 22.59 -33.84
C MET A 4 -9.00 21.45 -32.92
N MET A 5 -8.12 20.48 -32.60
CA MET A 5 -8.42 19.41 -31.66
C MET A 5 -8.50 19.89 -30.20
N VAL A 6 -7.65 20.85 -29.79
CA VAL A 6 -7.66 21.40 -28.43
C VAL A 6 -8.98 22.13 -28.11
N SER A 7 -9.54 22.82 -29.12
CA SER A 7 -10.81 23.55 -28.90
C SER A 7 -12.04 22.63 -28.82
N VAL A 8 -12.02 21.45 -29.49
CA VAL A 8 -13.11 20.46 -29.36
C VAL A 8 -13.09 19.77 -27.98
N PHE A 9 -11.91 19.59 -27.41
CA PHE A 9 -11.78 19.00 -26.08
C PHE A 9 -12.32 19.92 -24.97
N ALA A 10 -12.03 21.21 -25.02
CA ALA A 10 -12.58 22.19 -24.08
C ALA A 10 -14.12 22.28 -24.16
N LEU A 11 -14.71 22.06 -25.34
CA LEU A 11 -16.16 22.09 -25.51
C LEU A 11 -16.85 20.81 -25.00
N LEU A 12 -16.21 19.64 -25.08
CA LEU A 12 -16.79 18.38 -24.58
C LEU A 12 -16.83 18.34 -23.04
N PHE A 13 -15.88 19.00 -22.37
CA PHE A 13 -15.93 19.15 -20.90
C PHE A 13 -16.93 20.18 -20.41
N LEU A 14 -17.36 21.15 -21.23
CA LEU A 14 -18.35 22.17 -20.88
C LEU A 14 -19.81 21.71 -21.02
N PHE A 15 -20.08 20.65 -21.75
CA PHE A 15 -21.44 20.14 -21.96
C PHE A 15 -21.76 18.85 -21.21
N GLY A 16 -20.81 18.29 -20.48
CA GLY A 16 -20.96 17.09 -19.66
C GLY A 16 -21.45 17.34 -18.24
N SER A 17 -22.27 18.36 -17.99
CA SER A 17 -23.04 18.43 -16.74
C SER A 17 -24.25 17.48 -16.80
N VAL A 18 -24.00 16.20 -17.05
CA VAL A 18 -24.93 15.18 -16.60
C VAL A 18 -24.84 15.22 -15.09
N ALA A 19 -25.98 15.47 -14.44
CA ALA A 19 -26.11 15.38 -13.01
C ALA A 19 -25.65 13.98 -12.56
N SER A 20 -24.33 13.82 -12.39
CA SER A 20 -23.79 12.66 -11.70
C SER A 20 -24.33 12.76 -10.29
N ALA A 21 -24.92 11.71 -9.78
CA ALA A 21 -25.18 11.60 -8.35
C ALA A 21 -23.81 11.82 -7.68
N SER A 22 -23.51 13.08 -7.34
CA SER A 22 -22.30 13.43 -6.62
C SER A 22 -22.36 12.69 -5.31
N ILE A 23 -21.32 11.94 -4.98
CA ILE A 23 -21.13 11.53 -3.59
C ILE A 23 -21.10 12.84 -2.81
N PRO A 24 -22.01 13.07 -1.86
CA PRO A 24 -22.02 14.33 -1.11
C PRO A 24 -20.65 14.55 -0.46
N ALA A 25 -20.22 15.78 -0.32
CA ALA A 25 -18.96 16.11 0.39
C ALA A 25 -18.90 15.49 1.80
N GLY A 26 -20.04 15.16 2.40
CA GLY A 26 -20.15 14.43 3.66
C GLY A 26 -19.67 12.98 3.64
N ASP A 27 -19.37 12.40 2.49
CA ASP A 27 -18.80 11.04 2.38
C ASP A 27 -17.26 11.00 2.43
N ALA A 28 -16.62 12.15 2.56
CA ALA A 28 -15.17 12.22 2.80
C ALA A 28 -14.88 11.99 4.30
N LEU A 29 -14.02 11.04 4.60
CA LEU A 29 -13.73 10.57 5.94
C LEU A 29 -12.34 11.05 6.37
N VAL A 30 -12.27 11.70 7.52
CA VAL A 30 -11.02 12.15 8.13
C VAL A 30 -10.68 11.23 9.28
N PHE A 31 -9.64 10.38 9.11
CA PHE A 31 -9.14 9.48 10.15
C PHE A 31 -8.07 10.19 10.98
N GLU A 32 -8.53 11.15 11.77
CA GLU A 32 -7.70 11.99 12.64
C GLU A 32 -8.25 11.96 14.07
N GLY A 33 -7.35 11.82 15.06
CA GLY A 33 -7.71 11.80 16.47
C GLY A 33 -6.85 10.82 17.26
N THR A 34 -7.36 10.44 18.44
CA THR A 34 -6.76 9.35 19.22
C THR A 34 -6.91 8.02 18.51
N ALA A 35 -6.09 7.04 18.86
CA ALA A 35 -6.19 5.70 18.28
C ALA A 35 -7.58 5.08 18.47
N SER A 36 -8.22 5.33 19.63
CA SER A 36 -9.58 4.86 19.89
C SER A 36 -10.62 5.52 19.00
N GLU A 37 -10.52 6.83 18.71
CA GLU A 37 -11.43 7.53 17.80
C GLU A 37 -11.27 7.02 16.37
N VAL A 38 -10.03 6.85 15.90
CA VAL A 38 -9.74 6.28 14.58
C VAL A 38 -10.24 4.84 14.48
N GLY A 39 -10.02 4.02 15.52
CA GLY A 39 -10.52 2.65 15.60
C GLY A 39 -12.05 2.57 15.58
N LYS A 40 -12.73 3.44 16.31
CA LYS A 40 -14.20 3.52 16.27
C LYS A 40 -14.72 3.81 14.87
N MET A 41 -14.18 4.83 14.19
CA MET A 41 -14.55 5.16 12.81
C MET A 41 -14.34 3.99 11.86
N TRP A 42 -13.17 3.32 11.97
CA TRP A 42 -12.86 2.15 11.16
C TRP A 42 -13.86 1.01 11.38
N GLY A 43 -14.19 0.72 12.66
CA GLY A 43 -15.18 -0.28 13.05
C GLY A 43 -16.58 0.01 12.52
N GLU A 44 -17.04 1.29 12.58
CA GLU A 44 -18.35 1.71 12.06
C GLU A 44 -18.46 1.50 10.55
N ILE A 45 -17.41 1.83 9.79
CA ILE A 45 -17.41 1.77 8.33
C ILE A 45 -17.30 0.33 7.84
N ASN A 46 -16.42 -0.47 8.45
CA ASN A 46 -16.05 -1.81 7.99
C ASN A 46 -16.71 -2.94 8.81
N LYS A 47 -17.75 -2.65 9.59
CA LYS A 47 -18.38 -3.60 10.52
C LYS A 47 -18.65 -4.97 9.90
N ASP A 48 -19.30 -5.00 8.76
CA ASP A 48 -19.71 -6.27 8.12
C ASP A 48 -18.50 -7.08 7.64
N SER A 49 -17.50 -6.41 7.09
CA SER A 49 -16.23 -7.04 6.67
C SER A 49 -15.48 -7.61 7.85
N ILE A 50 -15.39 -6.85 8.96
CA ILE A 50 -14.72 -7.26 10.19
C ILE A 50 -15.41 -8.48 10.78
N VAL A 51 -16.73 -8.42 10.98
CA VAL A 51 -17.51 -9.52 11.58
C VAL A 51 -17.41 -10.78 10.73
N LYS A 52 -17.54 -10.65 9.40
CA LYS A 52 -17.42 -11.78 8.47
C LYS A 52 -16.05 -12.45 8.56
N ALA A 53 -14.97 -11.66 8.49
CA ALA A 53 -13.60 -12.19 8.53
C ALA A 53 -13.26 -12.79 9.89
N PHE A 54 -13.68 -12.14 10.98
CA PHE A 54 -13.49 -12.60 12.34
C PHE A 54 -14.20 -13.93 12.61
N ASN A 55 -15.47 -14.06 12.23
CA ASN A 55 -16.22 -15.31 12.39
C ASN A 55 -15.61 -16.45 11.56
N ALA A 56 -15.13 -16.17 10.36
CA ALA A 56 -14.43 -17.15 9.55
C ALA A 56 -13.10 -17.59 10.18
N PHE A 57 -12.40 -16.69 10.86
CA PHE A 57 -11.20 -16.99 11.63
C PHE A 57 -11.53 -17.90 12.85
N LEU A 58 -12.54 -17.56 13.64
CA LEU A 58 -12.94 -18.35 14.81
C LEU A 58 -13.38 -19.76 14.43
N ALA A 59 -14.13 -19.90 13.34
CA ALA A 59 -14.55 -21.22 12.85
C ALA A 59 -13.34 -22.13 12.51
N ARG A 60 -12.26 -21.56 11.99
CA ARG A 60 -11.00 -22.31 11.72
C ARG A 60 -10.18 -22.58 12.97
N ALA A 61 -10.36 -21.75 14.00
CA ALA A 61 -9.64 -21.85 15.27
C ALA A 61 -10.47 -22.55 16.38
N GLU A 62 -11.52 -23.28 16.01
CA GLU A 62 -12.37 -23.99 16.95
C GLU A 62 -11.54 -24.86 17.91
N GLY A 63 -11.80 -24.74 19.21
CA GLY A 63 -11.06 -25.45 20.26
C GLY A 63 -9.68 -24.89 20.60
N LYS A 64 -9.26 -23.76 20.00
CA LYS A 64 -7.96 -23.11 20.25
C LYS A 64 -8.08 -21.74 20.94
N GLU A 65 -9.23 -21.40 21.52
CA GLU A 65 -9.49 -20.07 22.07
C GLU A 65 -8.51 -19.66 23.16
N GLU A 66 -8.12 -20.57 24.06
CA GLU A 66 -7.13 -20.26 25.08
C GLU A 66 -5.76 -19.92 24.48
N GLN A 67 -5.35 -20.62 23.44
CA GLN A 67 -4.11 -20.34 22.73
C GLN A 67 -4.16 -18.96 22.05
N LEU A 68 -5.31 -18.59 21.47
CA LEU A 68 -5.51 -17.26 20.88
C LEU A 68 -5.44 -16.16 21.94
N ARG A 69 -6.05 -16.33 23.11
CA ARG A 69 -5.97 -15.36 24.22
C ARG A 69 -4.55 -15.21 24.74
N ASN A 70 -3.79 -16.30 24.84
CA ASN A 70 -2.38 -16.24 25.22
C ASN A 70 -1.55 -15.51 24.17
N PHE A 71 -1.84 -15.70 22.90
CA PHE A 71 -1.20 -14.96 21.80
C PHE A 71 -1.57 -13.46 21.84
N ALA A 72 -2.83 -13.11 22.15
CA ALA A 72 -3.24 -11.72 22.33
C ALA A 72 -2.47 -11.03 23.46
N LYS A 73 -2.27 -11.70 24.60
CA LYS A 73 -1.47 -11.17 25.72
C LYS A 73 -0.03 -10.88 25.31
N LEU A 74 0.59 -11.80 24.57
CA LEU A 74 1.94 -11.60 24.02
C LEU A 74 1.96 -10.39 23.06
N SER A 75 0.99 -10.26 22.18
CA SER A 75 0.90 -9.15 21.22
C SER A 75 0.74 -7.79 21.93
N ILE A 76 -0.04 -7.76 23.01
CA ILE A 76 -0.19 -6.57 23.89
C ILE A 76 1.16 -6.19 24.52
N GLU A 77 1.88 -7.18 25.07
CA GLU A 77 3.19 -6.96 25.68
C GLU A 77 4.21 -6.44 24.65
N LEU A 78 4.29 -7.07 23.48
CA LEU A 78 5.15 -6.63 22.39
C LEU A 78 4.84 -5.19 21.96
N SER A 79 3.56 -4.83 21.84
CA SER A 79 3.15 -3.47 21.48
C SER A 79 3.60 -2.44 22.52
N ARG A 80 3.59 -2.80 23.81
CA ARG A 80 4.12 -1.95 24.89
C ARG A 80 5.63 -1.79 24.78
N ASN A 81 6.36 -2.87 24.49
CA ASN A 81 7.82 -2.88 24.41
C ASN A 81 8.37 -1.99 23.30
N ILE A 82 7.57 -1.71 22.29
CA ILE A 82 7.93 -0.81 21.16
C ILE A 82 7.20 0.55 21.25
N ASN A 83 6.60 0.89 22.38
CA ASN A 83 5.84 2.13 22.60
C ASN A 83 4.62 2.31 21.66
N CYS A 84 4.02 1.21 21.21
CA CYS A 84 2.83 1.19 20.35
C CYS A 84 1.57 0.69 21.06
N SER A 85 1.42 0.95 22.37
CA SER A 85 0.21 0.57 23.13
C SER A 85 -1.07 1.12 22.52
N TYR A 86 -0.99 2.27 21.83
CA TYR A 86 -2.13 2.87 21.13
C TYR A 86 -2.70 1.98 20.01
N TRP A 87 -1.93 1.03 19.46
CA TRP A 87 -2.48 0.01 18.55
C TRP A 87 -3.52 -0.86 19.23
N ILE A 88 -3.28 -1.19 20.51
CA ILE A 88 -4.24 -1.98 21.30
C ILE A 88 -5.48 -1.17 21.62
N ASP A 89 -5.34 0.13 21.91
CA ASP A 89 -6.48 1.03 22.13
C ASP A 89 -7.35 1.12 20.87
N GLU A 90 -6.72 1.21 19.69
CA GLU A 90 -7.42 1.18 18.41
C GLU A 90 -8.18 -0.14 18.20
N LEU A 91 -7.53 -1.29 18.40
CA LEU A 91 -8.14 -2.61 18.23
C LEU A 91 -9.29 -2.84 19.21
N ASN A 92 -9.14 -2.41 20.45
CA ASN A 92 -10.22 -2.46 21.44
C ASN A 92 -11.42 -1.62 21.02
N ALA A 93 -11.18 -0.40 20.51
CA ALA A 93 -12.25 0.47 20.04
C ALA A 93 -12.98 -0.12 18.83
N ILE A 94 -12.26 -0.77 17.91
CA ILE A 94 -12.87 -1.51 16.79
C ILE A 94 -13.74 -2.65 17.34
N ALA A 95 -13.19 -3.51 18.21
CA ALA A 95 -13.90 -4.65 18.76
C ALA A 95 -15.19 -4.26 19.47
N ASP A 96 -15.14 -3.20 20.28
CA ASP A 96 -16.30 -2.65 20.98
C ASP A 96 -17.36 -2.13 20.01
N THR A 97 -16.93 -1.41 18.97
CA THR A 97 -17.83 -0.82 17.97
C THR A 97 -18.58 -1.88 17.18
N VAL A 98 -17.90 -2.99 16.83
CA VAL A 98 -18.52 -4.07 16.07
C VAL A 98 -19.20 -5.13 16.96
N GLY A 99 -18.94 -5.13 18.28
CA GLY A 99 -19.55 -6.01 19.25
C GLY A 99 -18.92 -7.40 19.30
N ILE A 100 -17.60 -7.50 19.20
CA ILE A 100 -16.83 -8.76 19.25
C ILE A 100 -15.84 -8.78 20.42
N ASP A 101 -15.34 -9.97 20.78
CA ASP A 101 -14.38 -10.14 21.88
C ASP A 101 -13.04 -9.46 21.55
N ARG A 102 -12.57 -8.58 22.45
CA ARG A 102 -11.36 -7.77 22.28
C ARG A 102 -10.10 -8.62 22.15
N GLU A 103 -9.89 -9.59 23.06
CA GLU A 103 -8.68 -10.42 23.05
C GLU A 103 -8.61 -11.29 21.80
N LEU A 104 -9.74 -11.90 21.43
CA LEU A 104 -9.80 -12.72 20.22
C LEU A 104 -9.62 -11.87 18.95
N TYR A 105 -10.10 -10.62 18.95
CA TYR A 105 -9.86 -9.71 17.80
C TYR A 105 -8.40 -9.27 17.72
N ILE A 106 -7.74 -9.01 18.85
CA ILE A 106 -6.28 -8.75 18.88
C ILE A 106 -5.53 -9.98 18.32
N ALA A 107 -5.89 -11.18 18.76
CA ALA A 107 -5.28 -12.41 18.23
C ALA A 107 -5.55 -12.59 16.72
N PHE A 108 -6.74 -12.22 16.24
CA PHE A 108 -7.06 -12.25 14.83
C PHE A 108 -6.17 -11.30 14.03
N THR A 109 -6.01 -10.05 14.45
CA THR A 109 -5.27 -9.04 13.68
C THR A 109 -3.77 -9.28 13.68
N PHE A 110 -3.17 -9.62 14.84
CA PHE A 110 -1.74 -9.91 14.93
C PHE A 110 -1.36 -11.31 14.44
N GLY A 111 -2.25 -12.31 14.63
CA GLY A 111 -2.01 -13.71 14.33
C GLY A 111 -2.63 -14.22 13.03
N ARG A 112 -3.31 -13.39 12.28
CA ARG A 112 -4.09 -13.75 11.08
C ARG A 112 -3.35 -14.60 10.07
N TYR A 113 -2.05 -14.38 9.91
CA TYR A 113 -1.21 -15.10 8.97
C TYR A 113 -0.76 -16.48 9.46
N ARG A 114 -0.91 -16.76 10.75
CA ARG A 114 -0.56 -18.05 11.31
C ARG A 114 -1.24 -19.23 10.60
N ASP A 115 -2.51 -19.04 10.22
CA ASP A 115 -3.30 -20.06 9.55
C ASP A 115 -3.44 -19.79 8.04
N LEU A 116 -3.37 -18.54 7.59
CA LEU A 116 -3.50 -18.19 6.18
C LEU A 116 -2.31 -18.68 5.35
N ALA A 117 -1.13 -18.70 5.92
CA ALA A 117 0.06 -19.27 5.30
C ALA A 117 -0.12 -20.77 4.93
N LEU A 118 -1.02 -21.49 5.61
CA LEU A 118 -1.36 -22.87 5.32
C LEU A 118 -2.45 -23.02 4.25
N LEU A 119 -3.23 -21.95 4.00
CA LEU A 119 -4.42 -22.00 3.14
C LEU A 119 -4.21 -21.37 1.76
N TYR A 120 -3.23 -20.47 1.62
CA TYR A 120 -3.02 -19.73 0.37
C TYR A 120 -1.89 -20.33 -0.46
N LYS A 121 -2.24 -21.28 -1.31
CA LYS A 121 -1.42 -21.58 -2.49
C LYS A 121 -1.55 -20.40 -3.46
N GLY A 122 -0.46 -19.70 -3.70
CA GLY A 122 -0.35 -18.70 -4.74
C GLY A 122 -0.81 -17.27 -4.38
N VAL A 123 -0.53 -16.79 -3.17
CA VAL A 123 -0.54 -15.35 -2.85
C VAL A 123 0.75 -14.77 -3.42
N GLY A 124 0.65 -13.74 -4.24
CA GLY A 124 1.77 -13.02 -4.79
C GLY A 124 1.67 -11.54 -4.45
N CYS A 125 2.81 -10.90 -4.33
CA CYS A 125 2.94 -9.47 -4.27
C CYS A 125 4.11 -9.08 -5.17
N THR A 126 4.08 -7.88 -5.72
CA THR A 126 5.21 -7.35 -6.47
C THR A 126 5.39 -5.90 -6.11
N SER A 127 6.59 -5.52 -5.76
CA SER A 127 6.96 -4.13 -5.56
C SER A 127 8.13 -3.76 -6.45
N PHE A 128 8.19 -2.52 -6.88
CA PHE A 128 9.36 -1.97 -7.53
C PHE A 128 9.64 -0.54 -7.09
N ALA A 129 10.89 -0.14 -7.19
CA ALA A 129 11.33 1.24 -7.01
C ALA A 129 12.13 1.69 -8.24
N ILE A 130 11.92 2.93 -8.66
CA ILE A 130 12.64 3.54 -9.78
C ILE A 130 13.06 4.95 -9.38
N THR A 131 14.37 5.23 -9.44
CA THR A 131 14.97 6.50 -9.02
C THR A 131 16.04 6.95 -10.02
N SER A 132 16.72 8.06 -9.75
CA SER A 132 17.91 8.46 -10.50
C SER A 132 18.99 7.37 -10.41
N PRO A 133 19.72 7.07 -11.48
CA PRO A 133 19.74 7.75 -12.78
C PRO A 133 18.73 7.20 -13.81
N ALA A 134 17.84 6.30 -13.45
CA ALA A 134 16.93 5.64 -14.39
C ALA A 134 15.76 6.55 -14.83
N THR A 135 15.35 7.48 -13.96
CA THR A 135 14.18 8.33 -14.19
C THR A 135 14.51 9.65 -14.88
N LYS A 136 13.53 10.16 -15.62
CA LYS A 136 13.58 11.51 -16.16
C LYS A 136 13.41 12.54 -15.02
N ASN A 137 14.29 13.53 -15.01
CA ASN A 137 14.25 14.64 -14.03
C ASN A 137 14.33 14.20 -12.56
N GLY A 138 14.96 13.04 -12.28
CA GLY A 138 15.16 12.58 -10.91
C GLY A 138 13.88 12.16 -10.17
N GLN A 139 12.82 11.81 -10.90
CA GLN A 139 11.58 11.29 -10.27
C GLN A 139 11.88 10.09 -9.36
N ILE A 140 11.18 10.03 -8.24
CA ILE A 140 11.27 8.91 -7.29
C ILE A 140 9.93 8.20 -7.31
N ILE A 141 9.92 6.97 -7.85
CA ILE A 141 8.70 6.20 -8.10
C ILE A 141 8.78 4.90 -7.30
N PHE A 142 7.71 4.59 -6.58
CA PHE A 142 7.52 3.32 -5.90
C PHE A 142 6.21 2.68 -6.34
N HIS A 143 6.17 1.35 -6.42
CA HIS A 143 4.95 0.62 -6.79
C HIS A 143 4.77 -0.62 -5.93
N LYS A 144 3.51 -0.94 -5.67
CA LYS A 144 3.07 -2.18 -5.04
C LYS A 144 1.84 -2.72 -5.76
N THR A 145 1.90 -4.00 -6.14
CA THR A 145 0.73 -4.81 -6.46
C THR A 145 0.51 -5.83 -5.35
N ARG A 146 -0.71 -5.95 -4.88
CA ARG A 146 -1.14 -6.94 -3.89
C ARG A 146 -2.09 -7.95 -4.52
N GLU A 147 -1.75 -9.22 -4.39
CA GLU A 147 -2.55 -10.34 -4.82
C GLU A 147 -3.04 -11.10 -3.59
N THR A 148 -4.33 -11.04 -3.31
CA THR A 148 -4.96 -11.77 -2.20
C THR A 148 -6.29 -12.38 -2.64
N ALA A 149 -6.94 -13.13 -1.75
CA ALA A 149 -8.26 -13.66 -2.05
C ALA A 149 -9.27 -12.51 -2.25
N PRO A 150 -10.18 -12.63 -3.23
CA PRO A 150 -11.13 -11.55 -3.59
C PRO A 150 -12.09 -11.11 -2.48
N ASP A 151 -12.26 -11.93 -1.46
CA ASP A 151 -13.09 -11.67 -0.29
C ASP A 151 -12.38 -10.87 0.81
N LEU A 152 -11.07 -10.69 0.68
CA LEU A 152 -10.27 -9.83 1.56
C LEU A 152 -10.13 -8.45 0.95
N GLN A 153 -11.18 -7.66 0.99
CA GLN A 153 -11.18 -6.33 0.42
C GLN A 153 -10.07 -5.46 0.99
N ALA A 154 -9.43 -4.69 0.09
CA ALA A 154 -8.49 -3.66 0.46
C ALA A 154 -9.21 -2.35 0.74
N GLY A 155 -8.79 -1.66 1.80
CA GLY A 155 -9.18 -0.29 2.11
C GLY A 155 -7.96 0.61 2.08
N TYR A 156 -8.16 1.83 1.63
CA TYR A 156 -7.12 2.86 1.56
C TYR A 156 -7.51 4.02 2.43
N LEU A 157 -6.60 4.49 3.26
CA LEU A 157 -6.84 5.68 4.06
C LEU A 157 -5.55 6.41 4.44
N LYS A 158 -5.69 7.70 4.70
CA LYS A 158 -4.69 8.47 5.43
C LYS A 158 -4.99 8.40 6.92
N ARG A 159 -3.98 8.06 7.71
CA ARG A 159 -4.06 7.99 9.17
C ARG A 159 -3.29 9.14 9.80
N ILE A 160 -3.96 9.80 10.75
CA ILE A 160 -3.42 10.90 11.54
C ILE A 160 -3.73 10.59 13.00
N VAL A 161 -2.86 9.82 13.65
CA VAL A 161 -3.08 9.37 15.02
C VAL A 161 -2.28 10.22 15.99
N GLY A 162 -2.96 10.85 16.95
CA GLY A 162 -2.35 11.53 18.08
C GLY A 162 -2.21 10.59 19.28
N VAL A 163 -1.03 10.55 19.88
CA VAL A 163 -0.75 9.75 21.08
C VAL A 163 -0.43 10.68 22.24
N GLN A 164 -1.31 10.69 23.26
CA GLN A 164 -1.14 11.55 24.42
C GLN A 164 0.13 11.18 25.20
N GLY A 165 0.98 12.16 25.49
CA GLY A 165 2.20 11.96 26.24
C GLY A 165 3.34 11.29 25.48
N ALA A 166 3.18 11.02 24.18
CA ALA A 166 4.28 10.53 23.38
C ALA A 166 5.37 11.59 23.21
N GLU A 167 6.62 11.21 23.36
CA GLU A 167 7.77 12.08 23.12
C GLU A 167 7.82 12.53 21.66
N ARG A 168 7.48 11.65 20.76
CA ARG A 168 7.30 11.92 19.33
C ARG A 168 5.97 11.33 18.86
N GLN A 169 5.18 12.14 18.17
CA GLN A 169 3.94 11.68 17.54
C GLN A 169 4.25 10.72 16.38
N PRO A 170 3.41 9.71 16.16
CA PRO A 170 3.48 8.90 14.95
C PRO A 170 3.38 9.77 13.70
N TYR A 171 4.17 9.47 12.67
CA TYR A 171 4.05 10.14 11.39
C TYR A 171 2.70 9.85 10.75
N LYS A 172 2.13 10.89 10.11
CA LYS A 172 0.97 10.72 9.25
C LYS A 172 1.37 9.87 8.05
N PHE A 173 0.53 8.91 7.69
CA PHE A 173 0.80 8.10 6.51
C PHE A 173 -0.49 7.78 5.75
N PHE A 174 -0.34 7.53 4.45
CA PHE A 174 -1.36 6.92 3.60
C PHE A 174 -0.94 5.47 3.31
N GLY A 175 -1.87 4.54 3.43
CA GLY A 175 -1.55 3.13 3.22
C GLY A 175 -2.75 2.29 2.86
N GLU A 176 -2.46 1.07 2.44
CA GLU A 176 -3.45 0.03 2.19
C GLU A 176 -3.54 -0.90 3.39
N MET A 177 -4.76 -1.16 3.81
CA MET A 177 -5.12 -2.05 4.90
C MET A 177 -6.14 -3.07 4.40
N GLY A 178 -6.19 -4.24 5.02
CA GLY A 178 -7.35 -5.11 4.87
C GLY A 178 -8.54 -4.47 5.58
N THR A 179 -9.74 -4.48 4.98
CA THR A 179 -10.94 -3.88 5.62
C THR A 179 -11.28 -4.50 6.98
N ALA A 180 -10.76 -5.67 7.28
CA ALA A 180 -10.99 -6.37 8.54
C ALA A 180 -9.86 -6.24 9.56
N ASP A 181 -8.73 -5.62 9.24
CA ASP A 181 -7.60 -5.45 10.15
C ASP A 181 -6.97 -4.06 10.05
N THR A 182 -5.93 -3.80 10.83
CA THR A 182 -5.22 -2.51 10.88
C THR A 182 -3.73 -2.62 10.50
N GLY A 183 -3.30 -3.78 10.03
CA GLY A 183 -1.98 -3.97 9.46
C GLY A 183 -1.86 -3.34 8.06
N VAL A 184 -0.67 -3.00 7.63
CA VAL A 184 -0.38 -2.25 6.42
C VAL A 184 0.43 -3.10 5.44
N SER A 185 -0.02 -3.21 4.19
CA SER A 185 0.71 -3.95 3.15
C SER A 185 1.70 -3.07 2.40
N PHE A 186 1.35 -1.80 2.19
CA PHE A 186 2.25 -0.74 1.75
C PHE A 186 1.84 0.60 2.36
N PHE A 187 2.76 1.54 2.35
CA PHE A 187 2.54 2.89 2.87
C PHE A 187 3.41 3.93 2.15
N VAL A 188 3.04 5.19 2.32
CA VAL A 188 3.94 6.34 2.24
C VAL A 188 3.62 7.28 3.40
N ASN A 189 4.64 7.78 4.08
CA ASN A 189 4.46 8.70 5.20
C ASN A 189 4.80 10.16 4.83
N GLU A 190 4.50 11.07 5.74
CA GLU A 190 4.73 12.51 5.56
C GLU A 190 6.21 12.91 5.43
N LYS A 191 7.15 11.99 5.66
CA LYS A 191 8.59 12.20 5.44
C LYS A 191 9.03 11.74 4.05
N GLY A 192 8.10 11.22 3.25
CA GLY A 192 8.39 10.69 1.92
C GLY A 192 9.06 9.32 1.94
N LEU A 193 8.99 8.59 3.07
CA LEU A 193 9.36 7.18 3.09
C LEU A 193 8.18 6.36 2.59
N ALA A 194 8.38 5.63 1.50
CA ALA A 194 7.45 4.64 0.98
C ALA A 194 8.01 3.23 1.19
N GLY A 195 7.13 2.28 1.47
CA GLY A 195 7.55 0.90 1.66
C GLY A 195 6.43 -0.11 1.54
N ALA A 196 6.82 -1.36 1.30
CA ALA A 196 5.92 -2.49 1.22
C ALA A 196 6.56 -3.77 1.75
N ALA A 197 5.71 -4.68 2.23
CA ALA A 197 6.08 -6.05 2.54
C ALA A 197 5.57 -6.97 1.43
N ASP A 198 6.46 -7.84 0.96
CA ASP A 198 6.16 -8.90 0.01
C ASP A 198 6.33 -10.27 0.67
N VAL A 199 5.57 -11.26 0.21
CA VAL A 199 5.87 -12.65 0.56
C VAL A 199 7.30 -12.93 0.09
N PRO A 200 8.14 -13.61 0.89
CA PRO A 200 9.52 -13.81 0.54
C PRO A 200 9.64 -14.58 -0.76
N VAL A 201 10.38 -13.99 -1.63
CA VAL A 201 10.93 -14.67 -2.78
C VAL A 201 12.10 -15.50 -2.29
N GLN A 202 12.31 -16.64 -2.89
CA GLN A 202 13.51 -17.43 -2.61
C GLN A 202 14.76 -16.58 -2.80
N TRP A 203 15.42 -16.25 -1.70
CA TRP A 203 16.68 -15.51 -1.69
C TRP A 203 17.76 -16.14 -2.53
N GLN A 204 17.71 -17.47 -2.63
CA GLN A 204 18.77 -18.27 -3.20
C GLN A 204 18.63 -18.48 -4.72
N ASN A 205 17.43 -18.22 -5.29
CA ASN A 205 17.17 -18.45 -6.71
C ASN A 205 16.19 -17.42 -7.26
N ARG A 206 16.64 -16.18 -7.42
CA ARG A 206 15.85 -15.09 -8.01
C ARG A 206 15.37 -15.39 -9.43
N GLU A 207 16.04 -16.28 -10.13
CA GLU A 207 15.71 -16.68 -11.50
C GLU A 207 14.51 -17.63 -11.59
N CYS A 208 14.10 -18.26 -10.47
CA CYS A 208 13.12 -19.35 -10.47
C CYS A 208 11.77 -18.98 -9.87
N TYR A 209 11.45 -17.70 -9.70
CA TYR A 209 10.24 -17.30 -8.97
C TYR A 209 8.92 -17.69 -9.64
N VAL A 210 8.88 -17.79 -10.95
CA VAL A 210 7.66 -18.09 -11.72
C VAL A 210 7.13 -19.51 -11.46
N GLY A 211 7.98 -20.44 -11.02
CA GLY A 211 7.61 -21.82 -10.69
C GLY A 211 7.58 -22.15 -9.19
N ALA A 212 8.08 -21.27 -8.34
CA ALA A 212 8.38 -21.58 -6.94
C ALA A 212 7.17 -21.73 -6.01
N TYR A 213 5.98 -21.33 -6.44
CA TYR A 213 4.77 -21.49 -5.61
C TYR A 213 4.25 -22.91 -5.53
N GLU A 214 4.78 -23.84 -6.31
CA GLU A 214 4.26 -25.22 -6.34
C GLU A 214 4.94 -26.20 -5.38
N GLY A 215 6.01 -25.81 -4.66
CA GLY A 215 6.58 -26.81 -3.75
C GLY A 215 7.66 -26.38 -2.78
N ASP A 216 8.64 -25.58 -3.16
CA ASP A 216 9.91 -25.54 -2.45
C ASP A 216 10.37 -24.13 -2.02
N LEU A 217 9.49 -23.32 -1.40
CA LEU A 217 9.94 -22.13 -0.67
C LEU A 217 10.80 -22.60 0.52
N PRO A 218 11.99 -22.02 0.75
CA PRO A 218 12.74 -22.29 1.96
C PRO A 218 11.89 -21.91 3.14
N LEU A 219 11.43 -22.88 3.88
CA LEU A 219 10.65 -22.67 5.08
C LEU A 219 11.58 -22.16 6.18
N VAL A 220 11.09 -21.24 6.96
CA VAL A 220 11.72 -20.87 8.23
C VAL A 220 11.64 -22.07 9.17
N ASP A 221 12.76 -22.53 9.67
CA ASP A 221 12.84 -23.71 10.54
C ASP A 221 13.63 -23.39 11.83
N PRO A 222 13.02 -23.51 12.98
CA PRO A 222 11.58 -23.76 13.23
C PRO A 222 10.71 -22.53 12.87
N PRO A 223 9.44 -22.75 12.45
CA PRO A 223 8.53 -21.64 12.21
C PRO A 223 8.32 -20.78 13.43
N LYS A 224 8.38 -19.45 13.29
CA LYS A 224 8.18 -18.50 14.38
C LYS A 224 6.84 -17.78 14.22
N TYR A 225 6.00 -17.90 15.23
CA TYR A 225 4.67 -17.28 15.27
C TYR A 225 4.54 -16.19 16.33
N ASP A 226 5.46 -16.13 17.29
CA ASP A 226 5.46 -15.14 18.35
C ASP A 226 6.22 -13.90 17.87
N GLY A 227 5.50 -12.79 17.72
CA GLY A 227 6.05 -11.54 17.23
C GLY A 227 5.07 -10.78 16.34
N PHE A 228 5.55 -9.69 15.76
CA PHE A 228 4.80 -8.92 14.76
C PHE A 228 4.89 -9.59 13.41
N MET A 229 3.74 -9.84 12.83
CA MET A 229 3.63 -10.33 11.45
C MET A 229 3.97 -9.21 10.45
N ASN A 230 4.28 -9.59 9.24
CA ASN A 230 4.77 -8.74 8.15
C ASN A 230 3.92 -7.50 7.80
N HIS A 231 2.70 -7.36 8.31
CA HIS A 231 1.86 -6.18 8.11
C HIS A 231 2.02 -5.13 9.22
N TYR A 232 2.40 -5.55 10.42
CA TYR A 232 2.63 -4.62 11.52
C TYR A 232 4.03 -4.02 11.50
N VAL A 233 4.99 -4.70 10.90
CA VAL A 233 6.34 -4.17 10.69
C VAL A 233 6.32 -2.94 9.76
N PRO A 234 5.71 -2.98 8.57
CA PRO A 234 5.54 -1.78 7.75
C PRO A 234 4.74 -0.69 8.43
N ARG A 235 3.71 -1.04 9.22
CA ARG A 235 2.97 -0.06 9.99
C ARG A 235 3.85 0.68 10.98
N TYR A 236 4.70 -0.05 11.73
CA TYR A 236 5.66 0.57 12.63
C TYR A 236 6.61 1.51 11.89
N ILE A 237 7.16 1.06 10.77
CA ILE A 237 8.07 1.85 9.96
C ILE A 237 7.38 3.10 9.41
N ALA A 238 6.12 2.97 8.94
CA ALA A 238 5.32 4.11 8.48
C ALA A 238 5.15 5.18 9.56
N GLU A 239 4.89 4.75 10.80
CA GLU A 239 4.60 5.63 11.92
C GLU A 239 5.87 6.19 12.61
N HIS A 240 7.04 5.55 12.43
CA HIS A 240 8.22 5.86 13.25
C HIS A 240 9.52 6.10 12.49
N CYS A 241 9.62 5.73 11.22
CA CYS A 241 10.84 5.92 10.45
C CYS A 241 10.67 7.04 9.41
N LYS A 242 11.68 7.93 9.31
CA LYS A 242 11.64 9.05 8.35
C LYS A 242 12.28 8.70 7.01
N ASP A 243 13.19 7.72 6.98
CA ASP A 243 13.98 7.36 5.81
C ASP A 243 14.39 5.88 5.83
N VAL A 244 15.04 5.43 4.78
CA VAL A 244 15.47 4.03 4.63
C VAL A 244 16.52 3.62 5.66
N ASP A 245 17.32 4.55 6.18
CA ASP A 245 18.35 4.24 7.18
C ASP A 245 17.68 3.88 8.51
N GLU A 246 16.69 4.67 8.96
CA GLU A 246 15.90 4.36 10.16
C GLU A 246 15.08 3.07 9.99
N ALA A 247 14.52 2.82 8.80
CA ALA A 247 13.81 1.58 8.52
C ALA A 247 14.73 0.36 8.62
N ARG A 248 15.93 0.46 8.07
CA ARG A 248 16.98 -0.57 8.17
C ARG A 248 17.35 -0.87 9.61
N GLU A 249 17.72 0.15 10.37
CA GLU A 249 18.11 0.02 11.78
C GLU A 249 16.98 -0.62 12.62
N THR A 250 15.74 -0.22 12.34
CA THR A 250 14.55 -0.78 12.99
C THR A 250 14.42 -2.27 12.73
N LEU A 251 14.54 -2.72 11.47
CA LEU A 251 14.43 -4.13 11.12
C LEU A 251 15.53 -4.97 11.76
N HIS A 252 16.78 -4.50 11.73
CA HIS A 252 17.88 -5.17 12.44
C HIS A 252 17.59 -5.31 13.93
N SER A 253 17.19 -4.22 14.59
CA SER A 253 16.82 -4.22 16.01
C SER A 253 15.65 -5.16 16.32
N PHE A 254 14.64 -5.22 15.45
CA PHE A 254 13.47 -6.07 15.67
C PHE A 254 13.81 -7.56 15.51
N VAL A 255 14.64 -7.91 14.52
CA VAL A 255 15.13 -9.28 14.33
C VAL A 255 15.99 -9.69 15.52
N GLU A 256 16.96 -8.85 15.94
CA GLU A 256 17.84 -9.10 17.08
C GLU A 256 17.07 -9.32 18.38
N LYS A 257 16.03 -8.51 18.61
CA LYS A 257 15.16 -8.64 19.80
C LYS A 257 14.11 -9.75 19.69
N GLY A 258 14.03 -10.43 18.55
CA GLY A 258 13.06 -11.48 18.32
C GLY A 258 11.61 -10.98 18.21
N TYR A 259 11.41 -9.73 17.80
CA TYR A 259 10.08 -9.11 17.71
C TYR A 259 9.32 -9.46 16.45
N ILE A 260 10.00 -9.98 15.42
CA ILE A 260 9.37 -10.35 14.14
C ILE A 260 8.94 -11.81 14.16
N ALA A 261 7.75 -12.06 13.66
CA ALA A 261 7.23 -13.38 13.34
C ALA A 261 6.81 -13.41 11.88
N SER A 262 7.16 -14.47 11.18
CA SER A 262 6.83 -14.67 9.77
C SER A 262 6.16 -16.00 9.49
N GLY A 263 5.78 -16.72 10.53
CA GLY A 263 5.25 -18.07 10.40
C GLY A 263 6.29 -18.99 9.77
N LYS A 264 5.93 -19.63 8.67
CA LYS A 264 6.80 -20.53 7.90
C LYS A 264 7.66 -19.82 6.85
N TRP A 265 7.38 -18.55 6.56
CA TRP A 265 8.07 -17.79 5.52
C TRP A 265 8.62 -16.50 6.10
N GLY A 266 9.78 -16.10 5.69
CA GLY A 266 10.31 -14.79 5.98
C GLY A 266 9.51 -13.66 5.31
N THR A 267 10.02 -12.47 5.32
CA THR A 267 9.41 -11.32 4.64
C THR A 267 10.46 -10.56 3.85
N ASN A 268 10.09 -10.14 2.65
CA ASN A 268 10.87 -9.22 1.84
C ASN A 268 10.26 -7.83 1.92
N TYR A 269 11.09 -6.84 2.24
CA TYR A 269 10.68 -5.45 2.28
C TYR A 269 11.43 -4.67 1.21
N LEU A 270 10.71 -3.75 0.59
CA LEU A 270 11.28 -2.74 -0.29
C LEU A 270 10.88 -1.38 0.24
N PHE A 271 11.87 -0.50 0.43
CA PHE A 271 11.68 0.88 0.85
C PHE A 271 12.37 1.83 -0.14
N VAL A 272 11.81 3.03 -0.27
CA VAL A 272 12.45 4.16 -0.94
C VAL A 272 12.10 5.44 -0.20
N ASP A 273 13.04 6.36 -0.09
CA ASP A 273 12.82 7.63 0.62
C ASP A 273 12.88 8.86 -0.32
N ALA A 274 12.59 10.04 0.24
CA ALA A 274 12.59 11.30 -0.50
C ALA A 274 13.95 11.71 -1.08
N ARG A 275 15.04 11.06 -0.66
CA ARG A 275 16.38 11.24 -1.26
C ARG A 275 16.58 10.36 -2.50
N GLY A 276 15.63 9.47 -2.79
CA GLY A 276 15.73 8.47 -3.86
C GLY A 276 16.60 7.27 -3.50
N LYS A 277 16.95 7.10 -2.21
CA LYS A 277 17.69 5.93 -1.72
C LYS A 277 16.75 4.74 -1.65
N ILE A 278 17.17 3.60 -2.23
CA ILE A 278 16.42 2.35 -2.21
C ILE A 278 17.06 1.41 -1.20
N LEU A 279 16.23 0.72 -0.42
CA LEU A 279 16.63 -0.37 0.46
C LEU A 279 15.79 -1.61 0.13
N GLN A 280 16.46 -2.69 -0.27
CA GLN A 280 15.89 -4.02 -0.24
C GLN A 280 16.46 -4.75 0.97
N ILE A 281 15.58 -5.23 1.83
CA ILE A 281 15.95 -5.92 3.07
C ILE A 281 14.96 -7.04 3.35
N ALA A 282 15.44 -8.11 3.94
CA ALA A 282 14.60 -9.23 4.20
C ALA A 282 15.01 -9.98 5.46
N ASP A 283 14.06 -10.65 6.05
CA ASP A 283 14.25 -11.47 7.22
C ASP A 283 13.65 -12.87 7.09
N ASP A 284 14.21 -13.80 7.86
CA ASP A 284 13.60 -15.09 8.14
C ASP A 284 13.09 -15.15 9.60
N CYS A 285 12.83 -14.00 10.22
CA CYS A 285 12.50 -13.74 11.62
C CYS A 285 13.62 -14.02 12.65
N TYR A 286 14.70 -14.65 12.28
CA TYR A 286 15.86 -14.91 13.16
C TYR A 286 17.08 -14.09 12.78
N LYS A 287 17.17 -13.68 11.52
CA LYS A 287 18.27 -12.88 10.96
C LYS A 287 17.80 -12.09 9.75
N ILE A 288 18.57 -11.07 9.41
CA ILE A 288 18.51 -10.45 8.09
C ILE A 288 19.18 -11.41 7.11
N VAL A 289 18.44 -11.79 6.07
CA VAL A 289 18.88 -12.78 5.09
C VAL A 289 19.65 -12.11 3.95
N GLU A 290 19.13 -10.98 3.47
CA GLU A 290 19.72 -10.18 2.42
C GLU A 290 19.41 -8.71 2.63
N GLU A 291 20.39 -7.85 2.36
CA GLU A 291 20.24 -6.41 2.41
C GLU A 291 20.99 -5.78 1.25
N GLN A 292 20.33 -4.98 0.46
CA GLN A 292 20.92 -4.23 -0.64
C GLN A 292 20.53 -2.76 -0.53
N ILE A 293 21.55 -1.91 -0.50
CA ILE A 293 21.41 -0.46 -0.56
C ILE A 293 21.61 -0.04 -2.01
N ASP A 294 20.69 0.76 -2.54
CA ASP A 294 20.67 1.20 -3.94
C ASP A 294 20.87 0.04 -4.93
N PRO A 295 20.03 -0.99 -4.85
CA PRO A 295 20.16 -2.16 -5.71
C PRO A 295 19.96 -1.77 -7.19
N ALA A 296 20.51 -2.61 -8.07
CA ALA A 296 20.37 -2.44 -9.50
C ALA A 296 19.64 -3.63 -10.14
N LEU A 297 18.74 -3.34 -11.07
CA LEU A 297 18.10 -4.35 -11.89
C LEU A 297 19.14 -5.04 -12.79
N LYS A 298 19.25 -6.35 -12.71
CA LYS A 298 19.99 -7.16 -13.66
C LYS A 298 19.06 -7.58 -14.79
N HIS A 299 19.42 -7.26 -16.01
CA HIS A 299 18.66 -7.64 -17.21
C HIS A 299 19.63 -8.05 -18.32
N GLY A 300 19.64 -9.34 -18.65
CA GLY A 300 20.72 -9.94 -19.40
C GLY A 300 22.07 -9.75 -18.68
N ASP A 301 23.12 -9.42 -19.44
CA ASP A 301 24.48 -9.19 -18.89
C ASP A 301 24.68 -7.78 -18.32
N LYS A 302 23.64 -6.95 -18.30
CA LYS A 302 23.72 -5.54 -17.89
C LYS A 302 23.08 -5.31 -16.53
N SER A 303 23.58 -4.27 -15.85
CA SER A 303 23.06 -3.80 -14.56
C SER A 303 22.56 -2.37 -14.70
N TYR A 304 21.35 -2.11 -14.25
CA TYR A 304 20.62 -0.85 -14.38
C TYR A 304 20.38 -0.25 -13.00
N LYS A 305 21.22 0.70 -12.58
CA LYS A 305 21.09 1.39 -11.30
C LYS A 305 19.80 2.20 -11.24
N GLY A 306 19.24 2.31 -10.02
CA GLY A 306 18.01 3.07 -9.80
C GLY A 306 16.75 2.36 -10.26
N ILE A 307 16.81 1.06 -10.57
CA ILE A 307 15.64 0.21 -10.79
C ILE A 307 15.78 -1.03 -9.92
N TYR A 308 14.74 -1.39 -9.20
CA TYR A 308 14.68 -2.64 -8.46
C TYR A 308 13.27 -3.22 -8.45
N PHE A 309 13.15 -4.54 -8.65
CA PHE A 309 11.93 -5.32 -8.50
C PHE A 309 12.12 -6.37 -7.40
N THR A 310 11.11 -6.52 -6.54
CA THR A 310 11.13 -7.60 -5.53
C THR A 310 10.93 -8.97 -6.15
N VAL A 311 10.27 -9.01 -7.30
CA VAL A 311 9.94 -10.23 -8.03
C VAL A 311 10.12 -9.99 -9.52
N HIS A 312 10.90 -10.83 -10.15
CA HIS A 312 10.95 -10.88 -11.61
C HIS A 312 9.74 -11.63 -12.14
N ARG A 313 8.96 -11.02 -13.06
CA ARG A 313 7.76 -11.60 -13.63
C ARG A 313 7.79 -11.57 -15.13
N GLU A 314 7.53 -12.72 -15.72
CA GLU A 314 7.48 -12.92 -17.16
C GLU A 314 6.18 -13.64 -17.57
N ASN A 315 5.69 -13.36 -18.75
CA ASN A 315 4.63 -14.10 -19.41
C ASN A 315 4.83 -14.06 -20.92
N ASP A 316 3.89 -14.62 -21.69
CA ASP A 316 3.93 -14.66 -23.17
C ASP A 316 4.03 -13.27 -23.84
N TYR A 317 3.81 -12.18 -23.11
CA TYR A 317 3.88 -10.80 -23.58
C TYR A 317 5.19 -10.09 -23.18
N GLY A 318 6.17 -10.80 -22.63
CA GLY A 318 7.44 -10.27 -22.16
C GLY A 318 7.44 -9.89 -20.67
N THR A 319 8.34 -9.01 -20.29
CA THR A 319 8.53 -8.56 -18.91
C THR A 319 8.28 -7.06 -18.76
N PRO A 320 7.79 -6.60 -17.60
CA PRO A 320 7.71 -5.15 -17.31
C PRO A 320 9.08 -4.47 -17.32
N GLU A 321 10.13 -5.21 -17.00
CA GLU A 321 11.52 -4.74 -16.99
C GLU A 321 12.01 -4.34 -18.37
N ASP A 322 11.58 -5.04 -19.45
CA ASP A 322 11.95 -4.73 -20.83
C ASP A 322 11.59 -3.28 -21.20
N ALA A 323 10.39 -2.84 -20.79
CA ALA A 323 9.94 -1.48 -21.04
C ALA A 323 10.77 -0.45 -20.27
N LEU A 324 11.17 -0.75 -19.04
CA LEU A 324 12.00 0.14 -18.22
C LEU A 324 13.42 0.22 -18.76
N VAL A 325 14.02 -0.90 -19.14
CA VAL A 325 15.36 -0.97 -19.71
C VAL A 325 15.43 -0.19 -21.04
N ALA A 326 14.41 -0.34 -21.90
CA ALA A 326 14.31 0.39 -23.15
C ALA A 326 14.24 1.92 -22.99
N HIS A 327 13.78 2.40 -21.83
CA HIS A 327 13.61 3.81 -21.52
C HIS A 327 14.56 4.31 -20.42
N TYR A 328 15.62 3.56 -20.11
CA TYR A 328 16.57 3.91 -19.05
C TYR A 328 17.11 5.33 -19.19
N GLY A 329 17.11 6.09 -18.10
CA GLY A 329 17.44 7.52 -18.07
C GLY A 329 16.29 8.46 -18.47
N ASN A 330 15.17 7.92 -18.96
CA ASN A 330 13.99 8.67 -19.39
C ASN A 330 12.68 8.10 -18.84
N ILE A 331 12.74 7.22 -17.84
CA ILE A 331 11.55 6.64 -17.24
C ILE A 331 10.75 7.74 -16.55
N THR A 332 9.44 7.77 -16.82
CA THR A 332 8.49 8.71 -16.20
C THR A 332 7.44 7.95 -15.40
N LEU A 333 6.72 8.67 -14.54
CA LEU A 333 5.57 8.14 -13.82
C LEU A 333 4.56 7.48 -14.79
N GLU A 334 4.28 8.11 -15.93
CA GLU A 334 3.31 7.61 -16.89
C GLU A 334 3.71 6.26 -17.46
N LEU A 335 5.00 6.07 -17.74
CA LEU A 335 5.51 4.77 -18.16
C LEU A 335 5.41 3.76 -17.02
N ALA A 336 5.85 4.13 -15.82
CA ALA A 336 5.80 3.26 -14.65
C ALA A 336 4.37 2.84 -14.28
N ASN A 337 3.39 3.76 -14.44
CA ASN A 337 1.97 3.52 -14.15
C ASN A 337 1.15 3.08 -15.39
N SER A 338 1.75 2.40 -16.33
CA SER A 338 1.14 2.03 -17.62
C SER A 338 0.96 0.51 -17.77
N PRO A 339 0.20 0.07 -18.80
CA PRO A 339 0.10 -1.34 -19.18
C PRO A 339 1.44 -1.99 -19.57
N LYS A 340 2.47 -1.19 -19.80
CA LYS A 340 3.82 -1.70 -20.10
C LYS A 340 4.61 -2.07 -18.86
N VAL A 341 4.24 -1.53 -17.69
CA VAL A 341 4.96 -1.74 -16.42
C VAL A 341 4.01 -2.17 -15.30
N SER A 342 3.46 -1.26 -14.50
CA SER A 342 2.66 -1.63 -13.31
C SER A 342 1.36 -2.36 -13.62
N LYS A 343 0.76 -2.07 -14.77
CA LYS A 343 -0.46 -2.72 -15.26
C LYS A 343 -0.16 -3.79 -16.31
N HIS A 344 1.10 -4.21 -16.46
CA HIS A 344 1.48 -5.30 -17.34
C HIS A 344 0.82 -6.62 -16.89
N PRO A 345 0.32 -7.45 -17.81
CA PRO A 345 -0.36 -8.71 -17.45
C PRO A 345 0.48 -9.66 -16.59
N ALA A 346 1.81 -9.59 -16.63
CA ALA A 346 2.69 -10.33 -15.74
C ALA A 346 2.67 -9.83 -14.28
N MET A 347 2.31 -8.56 -14.05
CA MET A 347 2.34 -7.94 -12.72
C MET A 347 1.15 -8.34 -11.83
N TRP A 348 0.12 -8.93 -12.40
CA TRP A 348 -1.10 -9.26 -11.66
C TRP A 348 -1.80 -10.51 -12.21
N ASN A 349 -2.50 -11.20 -11.33
CA ASN A 349 -3.39 -12.30 -11.70
C ASN A 349 -4.83 -11.81 -11.63
N PHE A 350 -5.57 -11.86 -12.73
CA PHE A 350 -6.95 -11.35 -12.82
C PHE A 350 -7.89 -11.89 -11.74
N ALA A 351 -7.65 -13.13 -11.29
CA ALA A 351 -8.46 -13.74 -10.26
C ALA A 351 -8.09 -13.27 -8.83
N ARG A 352 -6.93 -12.62 -8.64
CA ARG A 352 -6.34 -12.35 -7.31
C ARG A 352 -5.82 -10.94 -7.11
N ALA A 353 -5.59 -10.15 -8.17
CA ALA A 353 -5.06 -8.80 -8.06
C ALA A 353 -6.10 -7.87 -7.44
N GLN A 354 -6.02 -7.69 -6.12
CA GLN A 354 -6.97 -6.86 -5.39
C GLN A 354 -6.71 -5.38 -5.57
N SER A 355 -5.44 -4.99 -5.48
CA SER A 355 -5.06 -3.59 -5.40
C SER A 355 -3.67 -3.36 -5.92
N SER A 356 -3.43 -2.15 -6.37
CA SER A 356 -2.08 -1.63 -6.57
C SER A 356 -2.00 -0.15 -6.24
N ALA A 357 -0.80 0.35 -6.03
CA ALA A 357 -0.51 1.76 -5.93
C ALA A 357 0.83 2.08 -6.56
N THR A 358 0.86 3.15 -7.34
CA THR A 358 2.09 3.77 -7.81
C THR A 358 2.27 5.10 -7.09
N ILE A 359 3.41 5.31 -6.45
CA ILE A 359 3.70 6.48 -5.64
C ILE A 359 4.76 7.31 -6.36
N LEU A 360 4.47 8.58 -6.57
CA LEU A 360 5.45 9.59 -6.98
C LEU A 360 5.82 10.41 -5.74
N ILE A 361 7.02 10.20 -5.22
CA ILE A 361 7.50 10.92 -4.04
C ILE A 361 8.02 12.28 -4.46
N ASP A 362 7.53 13.33 -3.81
CA ASP A 362 8.05 14.68 -3.95
C ASP A 362 9.20 14.88 -2.95
N PRO A 363 10.44 15.20 -3.41
CA PRO A 363 11.58 15.33 -2.51
C PRO A 363 11.61 16.65 -1.71
N GLU A 364 10.88 17.67 -2.15
CA GLU A 364 10.90 19.00 -1.54
C GLU A 364 9.75 19.19 -0.54
N HIS A 365 8.57 18.67 -0.88
CA HIS A 365 7.34 18.78 -0.07
C HIS A 365 6.66 17.42 0.05
N PRO A 366 7.32 16.40 0.62
CA PRO A 366 6.77 15.05 0.66
C PRO A 366 5.44 14.97 1.41
N GLU A 367 5.25 15.79 2.45
CA GLU A 367 4.04 15.84 3.28
C GLU A 367 2.81 16.43 2.55
N ILE A 368 3.01 17.12 1.41
CA ILE A 368 1.95 17.78 0.65
C ILE A 368 1.81 17.17 -0.75
N LEU A 369 2.92 17.09 -1.49
CA LEU A 369 2.92 16.87 -2.94
C LEU A 369 3.19 15.41 -3.35
N THR A 370 3.67 14.54 -2.45
CA THR A 370 3.76 13.12 -2.75
C THR A 370 2.39 12.61 -3.16
N THR A 371 2.33 11.95 -4.32
CA THR A 371 1.08 11.48 -4.90
C THR A 371 1.05 9.96 -4.94
N VAL A 372 -0.04 9.37 -4.46
CA VAL A 372 -0.33 7.95 -4.52
C VAL A 372 -1.41 7.71 -5.57
N PHE A 373 -1.08 7.02 -6.64
CA PHE A 373 -2.03 6.58 -7.66
C PHE A 373 -2.61 5.23 -7.24
N VAL A 374 -3.73 5.27 -6.56
CA VAL A 374 -4.44 4.08 -6.07
C VAL A 374 -5.18 3.41 -7.22
N THR A 375 -5.06 2.09 -7.34
CA THR A 375 -5.77 1.30 -8.35
C THR A 375 -6.46 0.11 -7.66
N LEU A 376 -7.77 0.03 -7.79
CA LEU A 376 -8.62 -0.93 -7.08
C LEU A 376 -9.77 -1.39 -7.99
N PRO A 377 -9.73 -2.60 -8.61
CA PRO A 377 -8.67 -3.62 -8.55
C PRO A 377 -7.36 -3.17 -9.23
N ALA A 378 -6.29 -3.94 -9.09
CA ALA A 378 -4.94 -3.58 -9.56
C ALA A 378 -4.84 -3.25 -11.06
N PHE A 379 -5.79 -3.71 -11.86
CA PHE A 379 -5.90 -3.41 -13.30
C PHE A 379 -6.88 -2.25 -13.62
N GLY A 380 -7.46 -1.59 -12.59
CA GLY A 380 -8.41 -0.49 -12.74
C GLY A 380 -7.77 0.83 -13.14
N TYR A 381 -8.58 1.90 -13.14
CA TYR A 381 -8.08 3.27 -13.29
C TYR A 381 -7.39 3.76 -12.04
N SER A 382 -6.33 4.53 -12.23
CA SER A 382 -5.59 5.13 -11.14
C SER A 382 -6.31 6.35 -10.58
N ILE A 383 -6.40 6.42 -9.26
CA ILE A 383 -6.99 7.53 -8.52
C ILE A 383 -5.87 8.26 -7.78
N PRO A 384 -5.48 9.48 -8.19
CA PRO A 384 -4.40 10.20 -7.54
C PRO A 384 -4.84 10.79 -6.20
N PHE A 385 -4.14 10.42 -5.15
CA PHE A 385 -4.24 10.98 -3.81
C PHE A 385 -2.97 11.75 -3.45
N LEU A 386 -3.07 13.00 -3.02
CA LEU A 386 -1.94 13.80 -2.56
C LEU A 386 -1.84 13.76 -1.04
N MET A 387 -0.62 13.62 -0.53
CA MET A 387 -0.34 13.49 0.91
C MET A 387 -0.84 14.67 1.75
N GLY A 388 -0.95 15.86 1.19
CA GLY A 388 -1.51 17.02 1.89
C GLY A 388 -3.03 16.94 2.13
N ALA A 389 -3.77 16.07 1.42
CA ALA A 389 -5.17 15.79 1.75
C ALA A 389 -5.26 15.06 3.08
N ASN A 390 -6.29 15.33 3.90
CA ASN A 390 -6.56 14.60 5.13
C ASN A 390 -7.85 13.78 5.10
N ALA A 391 -8.67 13.96 4.09
CA ALA A 391 -9.92 13.23 3.91
C ALA A 391 -9.78 12.13 2.85
N THR A 392 -10.33 10.96 3.13
CA THR A 392 -10.39 9.82 2.20
C THR A 392 -11.86 9.54 1.86
N PRO A 393 -12.24 9.45 0.57
CA PRO A 393 -13.58 9.06 0.17
C PRO A 393 -13.95 7.69 0.74
N ARG A 394 -15.17 7.58 1.28
CA ARG A 394 -15.71 6.34 1.87
C ARG A 394 -15.51 5.12 0.96
N ALA A 395 -15.76 5.28 -0.33
CA ALA A 395 -15.66 4.19 -1.31
C ALA A 395 -14.26 3.57 -1.44
N LEU A 396 -13.21 4.30 -1.06
CA LEU A 396 -11.85 3.76 -0.96
C LEU A 396 -11.63 3.07 0.40
N VAL A 397 -12.22 3.57 1.47
CA VAL A 397 -12.07 3.03 2.82
C VAL A 397 -12.78 1.69 2.98
N ASP A 398 -14.01 1.58 2.45
CA ASP A 398 -14.81 0.34 2.49
C ASP A 398 -14.58 -0.60 1.30
N GLY A 399 -13.74 -0.19 0.34
CA GLY A 399 -13.39 -0.98 -0.83
C GLY A 399 -14.49 -1.07 -1.89
N SER A 400 -15.58 -0.31 -1.81
CA SER A 400 -16.68 -0.35 -2.80
C SER A 400 -16.25 0.07 -4.21
N VAL A 401 -15.19 0.89 -4.35
CA VAL A 401 -14.54 1.18 -5.65
C VAL A 401 -14.16 -0.10 -6.38
N TYR A 402 -13.71 -1.13 -5.66
CA TYR A 402 -13.34 -2.42 -6.25
C TYR A 402 -14.49 -3.05 -7.02
N SER A 403 -15.67 -3.15 -6.40
CA SER A 403 -16.83 -3.76 -7.04
C SER A 403 -17.27 -3.00 -8.28
N VAL A 404 -17.31 -1.67 -8.20
CA VAL A 404 -17.69 -0.82 -9.33
C VAL A 404 -16.74 -1.01 -10.51
N GLN A 405 -15.43 -0.94 -10.28
CA GLN A 405 -14.46 -1.09 -11.36
C GLN A 405 -14.39 -2.53 -11.89
N LYS A 406 -14.54 -3.55 -11.04
CA LYS A 406 -14.50 -4.96 -11.47
C LYS A 406 -15.62 -5.34 -12.43
N GLU A 407 -16.83 -4.84 -12.20
CA GLU A 407 -18.01 -5.21 -12.98
C GLU A 407 -18.08 -4.51 -14.35
N SER A 408 -17.58 -3.29 -14.44
CA SER A 408 -17.77 -2.44 -15.61
C SER A 408 -16.47 -2.05 -16.31
N PHE A 409 -15.32 -2.47 -15.77
CA PHE A 409 -14.03 -2.01 -16.23
C PHE A 409 -13.68 -2.50 -17.63
N ARG A 410 -13.39 -1.53 -18.51
CA ARG A 410 -12.65 -1.72 -19.77
C ARG A 410 -11.53 -0.71 -19.80
N TYR A 411 -10.31 -1.16 -19.60
CA TYR A 411 -9.16 -0.26 -19.61
C TYR A 411 -9.08 0.55 -20.90
N SER A 412 -8.87 1.85 -20.75
CA SER A 412 -8.64 2.78 -21.84
C SER A 412 -7.47 3.68 -21.51
N GLU A 413 -6.39 3.58 -22.29
CA GLU A 413 -5.24 4.48 -22.16
C GLU A 413 -5.64 5.95 -22.31
N PHE A 414 -6.69 6.22 -23.08
CA PHE A 414 -7.21 7.56 -23.27
C PHE A 414 -7.77 8.16 -21.99
N TYR A 415 -8.56 7.40 -21.23
CA TYR A 415 -9.09 7.86 -19.94
C TYR A 415 -8.00 7.99 -18.89
N GLU A 416 -7.04 7.06 -18.84
CA GLU A 416 -5.89 7.14 -17.93
C GLU A 416 -5.03 8.39 -18.24
N ALA A 417 -4.81 8.70 -19.50
CA ALA A 417 -4.12 9.92 -19.90
C ALA A 417 -4.88 11.19 -19.47
N GLY A 418 -6.19 11.19 -19.57
CA GLY A 418 -7.05 12.29 -19.10
C GLY A 418 -6.93 12.51 -17.58
N VAL A 419 -6.91 11.44 -16.79
CA VAL A 419 -6.69 11.49 -15.34
C VAL A 419 -5.31 12.10 -15.04
N ASN A 420 -4.27 11.64 -15.73
CA ASN A 420 -2.91 12.12 -15.52
C ASN A 420 -2.76 13.62 -15.93
N ASP A 421 -3.41 14.08 -16.97
CA ASP A 421 -3.36 15.48 -17.41
C ASP A 421 -4.09 16.39 -16.42
N GLU A 422 -5.26 15.99 -15.91
CA GLU A 422 -5.98 16.73 -14.85
C GLU A 422 -5.16 16.82 -13.58
N TRP A 423 -4.53 15.73 -13.17
CA TRP A 423 -3.65 15.71 -12.00
C TRP A 423 -2.44 16.64 -12.18
N ARG A 424 -1.76 16.61 -13.33
CA ARG A 424 -0.60 17.48 -13.59
C ARG A 424 -0.97 18.97 -13.54
N PHE A 425 -2.10 19.29 -14.17
CA PHE A 425 -2.60 20.67 -14.15
C PHE A 425 -2.87 21.13 -12.71
N PHE A 426 -3.51 20.28 -11.94
CA PHE A 426 -3.85 20.58 -10.54
C PHE A 426 -2.60 20.70 -9.67
N ILE A 427 -1.66 19.75 -9.71
CA ILE A 427 -0.47 19.76 -8.85
C ILE A 427 0.45 20.96 -9.15
N HIS A 428 0.49 21.43 -10.39
CA HIS A 428 1.26 22.62 -10.73
C HIS A 428 0.75 23.85 -9.99
N GLY A 429 -0.55 24.06 -9.93
CA GLY A 429 -1.16 25.15 -9.16
C GLY A 429 -0.99 25.00 -7.65
N ILE A 430 -1.00 23.78 -7.13
CA ILE A 430 -0.79 23.49 -5.71
C ILE A 430 0.66 23.71 -5.30
N ARG A 431 1.63 23.33 -6.12
CA ARG A 431 3.07 23.52 -5.82
C ARG A 431 3.42 24.96 -5.52
N ASP A 432 2.91 25.91 -6.29
CA ASP A 432 3.17 27.34 -6.08
C ASP A 432 2.59 27.84 -4.75
N LYS A 433 1.45 27.31 -4.34
CA LYS A 433 0.84 27.64 -3.05
C LYS A 433 1.59 27.00 -1.88
N ALA A 434 1.93 25.70 -1.99
CA ALA A 434 2.71 24.99 -1.00
C ALA A 434 4.08 25.66 -0.75
N ALA A 435 4.77 26.07 -1.81
CA ALA A 435 6.04 26.80 -1.72
C ALA A 435 5.93 28.14 -0.99
N LYS A 436 4.73 28.75 -0.95
CA LYS A 436 4.44 29.96 -0.17
C LYS A 436 3.97 29.68 1.25
N GLY A 437 3.86 28.42 1.65
CA GLY A 437 3.33 28.01 2.95
C GLY A 437 1.81 28.21 3.11
N GLU A 438 1.07 28.29 2.00
CA GLU A 438 -0.40 28.38 2.03
C GLU A 438 -0.99 27.02 2.42
N ASP A 439 -2.08 27.03 3.21
CA ASP A 439 -2.85 25.82 3.49
C ASP A 439 -3.63 25.39 2.23
N VAL A 440 -3.29 24.22 1.73
CA VAL A 440 -3.89 23.65 0.51
C VAL A 440 -4.80 22.46 0.81
N THR A 441 -4.97 22.08 2.07
CA THR A 441 -5.66 20.86 2.49
C THR A 441 -7.08 20.76 1.91
N GLN A 442 -7.87 21.84 1.98
CA GLN A 442 -9.22 21.83 1.44
C GLN A 442 -9.22 21.61 -0.08
N ALA A 443 -8.36 22.30 -0.82
CA ALA A 443 -8.29 22.14 -2.27
C ALA A 443 -7.86 20.71 -2.67
N LEU A 444 -6.99 20.09 -1.89
CA LEU A 444 -6.56 18.69 -2.08
C LEU A 444 -7.71 17.72 -1.82
N ASN A 445 -8.46 17.90 -0.74
CA ASN A 445 -9.64 17.08 -0.42
C ASN A 445 -10.71 17.14 -1.53
N GLU A 446 -11.03 18.37 -1.98
CA GLU A 446 -12.00 18.59 -3.05
C GLU A 446 -11.58 17.94 -4.37
N ASN A 447 -10.29 18.08 -4.73
CA ASN A 447 -9.77 17.46 -5.95
C ASN A 447 -9.81 15.92 -5.87
N PHE A 448 -9.47 15.35 -4.72
CA PHE A 448 -9.51 13.90 -4.54
C PHE A 448 -10.96 13.36 -4.67
N LEU A 449 -11.93 14.00 -4.03
CA LEU A 449 -13.35 13.67 -4.21
C LEU A 449 -13.80 13.78 -5.67
N LYS A 450 -13.40 14.86 -6.36
CA LYS A 450 -13.68 15.05 -7.77
C LYS A 450 -13.15 13.88 -8.61
N MET A 451 -11.90 13.46 -8.39
CA MET A 451 -11.26 12.39 -9.14
C MET A 451 -11.95 11.04 -8.90
N VAL A 452 -12.29 10.70 -7.66
CA VAL A 452 -13.04 9.48 -7.35
C VAL A 452 -14.42 9.50 -8.04
N ASN A 453 -15.16 10.59 -7.95
CA ASN A 453 -16.46 10.72 -8.61
C ASN A 453 -16.36 10.59 -10.13
N MET A 454 -15.34 11.19 -10.74
CA MET A 454 -15.10 11.08 -12.16
C MET A 454 -14.93 9.61 -12.56
N ILE A 455 -14.05 8.86 -11.85
CA ILE A 455 -13.79 7.45 -12.14
C ILE A 455 -15.03 6.58 -11.90
N LEU A 456 -15.78 6.81 -10.82
CA LEU A 456 -17.02 6.08 -10.56
C LEU A 456 -18.10 6.36 -11.63
N SER A 457 -18.11 7.56 -12.23
CA SER A 457 -19.05 7.91 -13.29
C SER A 457 -18.70 7.33 -14.66
N MET A 458 -17.41 7.04 -14.93
CA MET A 458 -16.97 6.40 -16.18
C MET A 458 -17.49 4.97 -16.34
N ASN A 459 -17.96 4.37 -15.27
CA ASN A 459 -18.44 2.99 -15.22
C ASN A 459 -19.98 2.88 -15.33
N LYS A 460 -20.66 3.99 -15.60
CA LYS A 460 -22.10 4.04 -15.89
C LYS A 460 -22.37 4.16 -17.38
#